data_ec26142b816e5f81085452cdc8d6e276
#
_entry.id   ec26142b816e5f81085452cdc8d6e276
#
_cell.length_a   1.000
_cell.length_b   1.000
_cell.length_c   1.000
_cell.angle_alpha   90.00
_cell.angle_beta   90.00
_cell.angle_gamma   90.00
#
_symmetry.space_group_name_H-M   'P 1'
#
loop_
_entity.id
_entity.type
_entity.pdbx_description
1 polymer ?
#
loop_
_entity_poly.entity_id
_entity_poly.type
_entity_poly.pdbx_seq_one_letter_code
_entity_poly.pdbx_strand_id
1 'polypeptide(L)'
;MTYESIWYMRILKQIKERIKNILRIFLQIDKLINNPAPIYTKRDEGIRLHLGSGNINLQGWINIDARENSHIHILEKNFKLEAFADNSITEIYLCHVLEHFTPNEIENLMEIFSRKLIYGGTLRISVPDFDNLILIYKL
;
A
#
# COMPACT_ATOMS: atom_id res chain seq x y z
N MET A 1 -6.09 16.69 40.84
CA MET A 1 -6.58 16.56 39.47
C MET A 1 -8.03 16.11 39.59
N THR A 2 -8.97 16.96 39.24
CA THR A 2 -10.40 16.69 39.40
C THR A 2 -10.90 15.75 38.29
N TYR A 3 -11.92 14.95 38.59
CA TYR A 3 -12.52 13.99 37.65
C TYR A 3 -12.97 14.66 36.33
N GLU A 4 -13.40 15.91 36.40
CA GLU A 4 -13.78 16.76 35.27
C GLU A 4 -12.60 17.07 34.34
N SER A 5 -11.40 17.30 34.86
CA SER A 5 -10.20 17.60 34.03
C SER A 5 -9.75 16.38 33.23
N ILE A 6 -9.91 15.17 33.77
CA ILE A 6 -9.57 13.92 33.08
C ILE A 6 -10.57 13.64 31.95
N TRP A 7 -11.85 13.88 32.21
CA TRP A 7 -12.93 13.71 31.23
C TRP A 7 -12.76 14.69 30.03
N TYR A 8 -12.49 15.96 30.35
CA TYR A 8 -12.23 17.00 29.34
C TYR A 8 -11.02 16.67 28.44
N MET A 9 -9.93 16.21 29.03
CA MET A 9 -8.73 15.79 28.28
C MET A 9 -9.00 14.58 27.38
N ARG A 10 -9.84 13.67 27.80
CA ARG A 10 -10.24 12.49 27.01
C ARG A 10 -11.07 12.89 25.79
N ILE A 11 -12.01 13.81 25.95
CA ILE A 11 -12.81 14.36 24.84
C ILE A 11 -11.93 15.13 23.84
N LEU A 12 -11.03 15.98 24.33
CA LEU A 12 -10.11 16.71 23.46
C LEU A 12 -9.22 15.77 22.64
N LYS A 13 -8.75 14.67 23.24
CA LYS A 13 -7.98 13.65 22.54
C LYS A 13 -8.81 12.95 21.45
N GLN A 14 -10.06 12.61 21.72
CA GLN A 14 -10.96 12.01 20.73
C GLN A 14 -11.27 12.97 19.58
N ILE A 15 -11.50 14.25 19.87
CA ILE A 15 -11.74 15.27 18.87
C ILE A 15 -10.50 15.45 17.97
N LYS A 16 -9.30 15.53 18.56
CA LYS A 16 -8.05 15.61 17.80
C LYS A 16 -7.86 14.42 16.87
N GLU A 17 -8.12 13.20 17.31
CA GLU A 17 -8.01 12.01 16.47
C GLU A 17 -9.05 12.00 15.34
N ARG A 18 -10.28 12.44 15.61
CA ARG A 18 -11.31 12.58 14.56
C ARG A 18 -10.94 13.62 13.51
N ILE A 19 -10.44 14.79 13.92
CA ILE A 19 -9.97 15.84 13.01
C ILE A 19 -8.80 15.32 12.17
N LYS A 20 -7.86 14.60 12.78
CA LYS A 20 -6.72 14.01 12.08
C LYS A 20 -7.14 12.99 11.02
N ASN A 21 -8.15 12.17 11.33
CA ASN A 21 -8.70 11.21 10.37
C ASN A 21 -9.45 11.89 9.22
N ILE A 22 -10.23 12.94 9.51
CA ILE A 22 -10.91 13.75 8.48
C ILE A 22 -9.89 14.43 7.57
N LEU A 23 -8.85 15.06 8.14
CA LEU A 23 -7.75 15.66 7.37
C LEU A 23 -7.02 14.62 6.50
N ARG A 24 -6.80 13.40 7.04
CA ARG A 24 -6.18 12.32 6.29
C ARG A 24 -7.05 11.88 5.10
N ILE A 25 -8.37 11.78 5.27
CA ILE A 25 -9.30 11.49 4.20
C ILE A 25 -9.30 12.60 3.15
N PHE A 26 -9.32 13.87 3.57
CA PHE A 26 -9.24 15.03 2.66
C PHE A 26 -7.94 15.04 1.86
N LEU A 27 -6.80 14.79 2.49
CA LEU A 27 -5.51 14.70 1.83
C LEU A 27 -5.43 13.52 0.85
N GLN A 28 -6.07 12.40 1.16
CA GLN A 28 -6.18 11.27 0.22
C GLN A 28 -7.05 11.61 -0.98
N ILE A 29 -8.17 12.31 -0.76
CA ILE A 29 -9.05 12.78 -1.84
C ILE A 29 -8.31 13.82 -2.71
N ASP A 30 -7.59 14.76 -2.10
CA ASP A 30 -6.78 15.75 -2.81
C ASP A 30 -5.69 15.09 -3.66
N LYS A 31 -5.04 14.06 -3.14
CA LYS A 31 -4.06 13.25 -3.90
C LYS A 31 -4.69 12.47 -5.05
N LEU A 32 -5.87 11.90 -4.86
CA LEU A 32 -6.63 11.24 -5.92
C LEU A 32 -7.04 12.23 -7.02
N ILE A 33 -7.34 13.48 -6.67
CA ILE A 33 -7.72 14.52 -7.62
C ILE A 33 -6.49 15.11 -8.32
N ASN A 34 -5.42 15.39 -7.58
CA ASN A 34 -4.24 16.11 -8.07
C ASN A 34 -3.14 15.20 -8.65
N ASN A 35 -3.13 13.92 -8.28
CA ASN A 35 -2.27 12.89 -8.86
C ASN A 35 -3.10 11.61 -9.06
N PRO A 36 -4.16 11.69 -9.90
CA PRO A 36 -4.97 10.51 -10.13
C PRO A 36 -4.05 9.43 -10.64
N ALA A 37 -4.05 8.28 -9.96
CA ALA A 37 -3.56 7.09 -10.61
C ALA A 37 -4.23 7.08 -11.97
N PRO A 38 -3.49 6.91 -13.06
CA PRO A 38 -4.11 6.56 -14.31
C PRO A 38 -4.77 5.20 -14.11
N ILE A 39 -5.94 5.27 -13.45
CA ILE A 39 -6.72 4.11 -13.03
C ILE A 39 -6.99 3.21 -14.21
N TYR A 40 -6.90 3.77 -15.40
CA TYR A 40 -7.10 3.06 -16.67
C TYR A 40 -6.27 3.73 -17.76
N THR A 41 -4.99 3.40 -17.80
CA THR A 41 -4.17 3.67 -18.97
C THR A 41 -4.53 2.68 -20.02
N LYS A 42 -5.37 2.85 -20.90
CA LYS A 42 -5.84 2.00 -22.00
C LYS A 42 -6.55 0.72 -21.53
N ARG A 43 -7.67 0.41 -22.17
CA ARG A 43 -8.46 -0.81 -21.96
C ARG A 43 -7.65 -2.09 -22.06
N ASP A 44 -6.48 -2.05 -22.68
CA ASP A 44 -5.65 -3.20 -22.99
C ASP A 44 -4.57 -3.50 -21.94
N GLU A 45 -4.28 -2.58 -21.02
CA GLU A 45 -3.22 -2.77 -20.02
C GLU A 45 -3.73 -3.26 -18.67
N GLY A 46 -5.04 -3.11 -18.39
CA GLY A 46 -5.68 -3.55 -17.14
C GLY A 46 -5.20 -2.80 -15.90
N ILE A 47 -5.51 -3.34 -14.73
CA ILE A 47 -5.12 -2.77 -13.43
C ILE A 47 -3.76 -3.31 -13.02
N ARG A 48 -2.77 -2.42 -12.86
CA ARG A 48 -1.43 -2.76 -12.40
C ARG A 48 -1.14 -2.12 -11.06
N LEU A 49 -0.73 -2.91 -10.07
CA LEU A 49 -0.45 -2.47 -8.70
C LEU A 49 1.04 -2.54 -8.39
N HIS A 50 1.59 -1.46 -7.88
CA HIS A 50 2.93 -1.39 -7.31
C HIS A 50 2.81 -1.29 -5.78
N LEU A 51 3.03 -2.41 -5.10
CA LEU A 51 2.90 -2.53 -3.65
C LEU A 51 4.23 -2.23 -2.96
N GLY A 52 4.19 -1.44 -1.88
CA GLY A 52 5.38 -1.01 -1.18
C GLY A 52 6.26 -0.11 -2.05
N SER A 53 5.65 0.83 -2.76
CA SER A 53 6.34 1.63 -3.78
C SER A 53 7.41 2.57 -3.22
N GLY A 54 7.44 2.81 -1.91
CA GLY A 54 8.45 3.65 -1.27
C GLY A 54 8.54 5.05 -1.89
N ASN A 55 9.69 5.37 -2.47
CA ASN A 55 9.94 6.63 -3.17
C ASN A 55 9.83 6.52 -4.70
N ILE A 56 9.41 5.35 -5.22
CA ILE A 56 9.38 5.08 -6.65
C ILE A 56 7.96 5.29 -7.17
N ASN A 57 7.80 6.23 -8.10
CA ASN A 57 6.56 6.44 -8.84
C ASN A 57 6.62 5.72 -10.18
N LEU A 58 5.98 4.57 -10.28
CA LEU A 58 5.82 3.89 -11.57
C LEU A 58 4.63 4.50 -12.32
N GLN A 59 4.93 5.10 -13.47
CA GLN A 59 3.90 5.67 -14.34
C GLN A 59 2.99 4.57 -14.91
N GLY A 60 1.67 4.81 -14.85
CA GLY A 60 0.69 3.82 -15.30
C GLY A 60 0.39 2.70 -14.29
N TRP A 61 0.93 2.79 -13.09
CA TRP A 61 0.68 1.88 -11.99
C TRP A 61 -0.09 2.57 -10.86
N ILE A 62 -0.89 1.82 -10.13
CA ILE A 62 -1.45 2.28 -8.86
C ILE A 62 -0.40 2.02 -7.78
N ASN A 63 0.25 3.08 -7.32
CA ASN A 63 1.26 2.98 -6.26
C ASN A 63 0.57 2.91 -4.89
N ILE A 64 0.89 1.86 -4.13
CA ILE A 64 0.32 1.56 -2.81
C ILE A 64 1.47 1.42 -1.82
N ASP A 65 1.38 2.12 -0.68
CA ASP A 65 2.39 2.04 0.39
C ASP A 65 1.75 2.24 1.76
N ALA A 66 2.45 1.81 2.81
CA ALA A 66 2.10 2.08 4.20
C ALA A 66 2.41 3.52 4.62
N ARG A 67 3.34 4.17 3.95
CA ARG A 67 3.82 5.53 4.22
C ARG A 67 3.26 6.50 3.21
N GLU A 68 2.96 7.70 3.69
CA GLU A 68 2.45 8.77 2.86
C GLU A 68 3.56 9.40 2.00
N ASN A 69 3.30 9.54 0.69
CA ASN A 69 4.13 10.30 -0.24
C ASN A 69 3.24 10.85 -1.37
N SER A 70 3.72 11.87 -2.10
CA SER A 70 2.94 12.58 -3.13
C SER A 70 2.43 11.69 -4.27
N HIS A 71 3.13 10.60 -4.58
CA HIS A 71 2.79 9.66 -5.64
C HIS A 71 2.03 8.41 -5.16
N ILE A 72 1.75 8.30 -3.86
CA ILE A 72 0.99 7.18 -3.33
C ILE A 72 -0.51 7.42 -3.58
N HIS A 73 -1.12 6.51 -4.32
CA HIS A 73 -2.52 6.55 -4.67
C HIS A 73 -3.41 5.95 -3.57
N ILE A 74 -2.94 4.86 -2.94
CA ILE A 74 -3.64 4.19 -1.85
C ILE A 74 -2.67 3.99 -0.69
N LEU A 75 -3.08 4.44 0.50
CA LEU A 75 -2.33 4.23 1.74
C LEU A 75 -2.82 2.95 2.40
N GLU A 76 -2.05 1.88 2.29
CA GLU A 76 -2.41 0.57 2.84
C GLU A 76 -1.16 -0.19 3.30
N LYS A 77 -1.19 -0.67 4.56
CA LYS A 77 -0.05 -1.36 5.17
C LYS A 77 -0.03 -2.87 4.92
N ASN A 78 -1.20 -3.50 4.92
CA ASN A 78 -1.32 -4.96 4.95
C ASN A 78 -1.72 -5.56 3.59
N PHE A 79 -1.80 -4.75 2.55
CA PHE A 79 -2.14 -5.13 1.17
C PHE A 79 -3.34 -6.08 1.05
N LYS A 80 -4.43 -5.79 1.78
CA LYS A 80 -5.69 -6.56 1.70
C LYS A 80 -6.39 -6.39 0.36
N LEU A 81 -6.09 -5.28 -0.33
CA LEU A 81 -6.60 -4.94 -1.65
C LEU A 81 -8.14 -4.96 -1.72
N GLU A 82 -8.80 -4.50 -0.64
CA GLU A 82 -10.26 -4.50 -0.54
C GLU A 82 -10.92 -3.55 -1.55
N ALA A 83 -10.19 -2.52 -2.02
CA ALA A 83 -10.66 -1.58 -3.04
C ALA A 83 -10.81 -2.22 -4.44
N PHE A 84 -10.28 -3.43 -4.65
CA PHE A 84 -10.28 -4.11 -5.94
C PHE A 84 -11.18 -5.35 -5.89
N ALA A 85 -11.95 -5.56 -6.96
CA ALA A 85 -12.73 -6.78 -7.11
C ALA A 85 -11.83 -8.00 -7.30
N ASP A 86 -12.34 -9.20 -7.00
CA ASP A 86 -11.65 -10.43 -7.32
C ASP A 86 -11.55 -10.60 -8.84
N ASN A 87 -10.46 -11.20 -9.32
CA ASN A 87 -10.18 -11.39 -10.75
C ASN A 87 -10.22 -10.06 -11.55
N SER A 88 -9.67 -8.98 -11.02
CA SER A 88 -9.68 -7.66 -11.68
C SER A 88 -8.29 -7.09 -11.95
N ILE A 89 -7.24 -7.60 -11.31
CA ILE A 89 -5.89 -7.07 -11.40
C ILE A 89 -5.10 -7.86 -12.44
N THR A 90 -4.45 -7.17 -13.36
CA THR A 90 -3.63 -7.80 -14.41
C THR A 90 -2.20 -8.03 -13.97
N GLU A 91 -1.66 -7.16 -13.13
CA GLU A 91 -0.28 -7.28 -12.66
C GLU A 91 -0.11 -6.72 -11.25
N ILE A 92 0.63 -7.44 -10.42
CA ILE A 92 1.07 -7.01 -9.10
C ILE A 92 2.59 -7.05 -9.06
N TYR A 93 3.22 -5.97 -8.66
CA TYR A 93 4.67 -5.84 -8.50
C TYR A 93 5.02 -5.46 -7.07
N LEU A 94 5.99 -6.19 -6.49
CA LEU A 94 6.58 -5.92 -5.19
C LEU A 94 8.10 -5.98 -5.30
N CYS A 95 8.78 -4.99 -4.71
CA CYS A 95 10.24 -4.96 -4.65
C CYS A 95 10.68 -4.52 -3.25
N HIS A 96 11.46 -5.35 -2.57
CA HIS A 96 11.90 -5.12 -1.18
C HIS A 96 10.72 -4.91 -0.22
N VAL A 97 9.76 -5.82 -0.25
CA VAL A 97 8.51 -5.76 0.54
C VAL A 97 8.31 -7.02 1.36
N LEU A 98 8.41 -8.20 0.75
CA LEU A 98 8.06 -9.46 1.41
C LEU A 98 8.96 -9.80 2.59
N GLU A 99 10.20 -9.35 2.58
CA GLU A 99 11.16 -9.53 3.68
C GLU A 99 10.73 -8.85 4.99
N HIS A 100 9.72 -7.99 4.94
CA HIS A 100 9.16 -7.30 6.11
C HIS A 100 7.96 -8.03 6.74
N PHE A 101 7.53 -9.15 6.15
CA PHE A 101 6.39 -9.94 6.60
C PHE A 101 6.83 -11.28 7.19
N THR A 102 6.06 -11.76 8.14
CA THR A 102 6.23 -13.13 8.67
C THR A 102 5.78 -14.17 7.65
N PRO A 103 6.25 -15.45 7.74
CA PRO A 103 5.81 -16.50 6.83
C PRO A 103 4.29 -16.65 6.71
N ASN A 104 3.55 -16.57 7.83
CA ASN A 104 2.08 -16.68 7.83
C ASN A 104 1.42 -15.48 7.11
N GLU A 105 1.99 -14.27 7.27
CA GLU A 105 1.50 -13.09 6.56
C GLU A 105 1.76 -13.22 5.05
N ILE A 106 2.89 -13.79 4.64
CA ILE A 106 3.21 -14.03 3.24
C ILE A 106 2.21 -15.03 2.63
N GLU A 107 1.88 -16.12 3.32
CA GLU A 107 0.86 -17.08 2.85
C GLU A 107 -0.48 -16.38 2.61
N ASN A 108 -0.95 -15.58 3.57
CA ASN A 108 -2.17 -14.81 3.42
C ASN A 108 -2.11 -13.81 2.25
N LEU A 109 -0.95 -13.15 2.04
CA LEU A 109 -0.75 -12.24 0.91
C LEU A 109 -0.83 -12.99 -0.42
N MET A 110 -0.22 -14.18 -0.53
CA MET A 110 -0.28 -15.00 -1.74
C MET A 110 -1.71 -15.42 -2.07
N GLU A 111 -2.52 -15.77 -1.07
CA GLU A 111 -3.94 -16.08 -1.25
C GLU A 111 -4.72 -14.85 -1.77
N ILE A 112 -4.48 -13.67 -1.17
CA ILE A 112 -5.10 -12.42 -1.61
C ILE A 112 -4.70 -12.13 -3.06
N PHE A 113 -3.42 -12.16 -3.39
CA PHE A 113 -2.93 -11.87 -4.74
C PHE A 113 -3.48 -12.83 -5.76
N SER A 114 -3.50 -14.14 -5.46
CA SER A 114 -4.07 -15.17 -6.33
C SER A 114 -5.55 -14.91 -6.63
N ARG A 115 -6.32 -14.53 -5.62
CA ARG A 115 -7.75 -14.21 -5.77
C ARG A 115 -8.00 -12.93 -6.56
N LYS A 116 -7.15 -11.91 -6.37
CA LYS A 116 -7.31 -10.59 -7.00
C LYS A 116 -6.82 -10.54 -8.44
N LEU A 117 -5.81 -11.33 -8.78
CA LEU A 117 -5.32 -11.43 -10.15
C LEU A 117 -6.35 -12.09 -11.07
N ILE A 118 -6.42 -11.62 -12.30
CA ILE A 118 -7.16 -12.29 -13.38
C ILE A 118 -6.48 -13.63 -13.74
N TYR A 119 -7.19 -14.51 -14.41
CA TYR A 119 -6.57 -15.70 -15.01
C TYR A 119 -5.48 -15.26 -16.01
N GLY A 120 -4.27 -15.78 -15.85
CA GLY A 120 -3.09 -15.37 -16.63
C GLY A 120 -2.46 -14.04 -16.21
N GLY A 121 -2.94 -13.45 -15.09
CA GLY A 121 -2.31 -12.26 -14.49
C GLY A 121 -0.90 -12.53 -13.98
N THR A 122 -0.10 -11.49 -13.82
CA THR A 122 1.31 -11.60 -13.47
C THR A 122 1.57 -11.12 -12.05
N LEU A 123 2.25 -11.93 -11.25
CA LEU A 123 2.83 -11.53 -9.96
C LEU A 123 4.35 -11.44 -10.10
N ARG A 124 4.92 -10.24 -9.89
CA ARG A 124 6.37 -9.99 -9.89
C ARG A 124 6.85 -9.68 -8.48
N ILE A 125 7.79 -10.46 -8.01
CA ILE A 125 8.39 -10.31 -6.69
C ILE A 125 9.91 -10.18 -6.84
N SER A 126 10.48 -9.16 -6.18
CA SER A 126 11.93 -8.99 -6.04
C SER A 126 12.25 -8.85 -4.56
N VAL A 127 13.16 -9.67 -4.06
CA VAL A 127 13.68 -9.65 -2.68
C VAL A 127 15.20 -9.53 -2.71
N PRO A 128 15.85 -9.08 -1.62
CA PRO A 128 17.31 -9.06 -1.53
C PRO A 128 17.90 -10.45 -1.73
N ASP A 129 18.97 -10.54 -2.53
CA ASP A 129 19.80 -11.73 -2.65
C ASP A 129 20.79 -11.75 -1.49
N PHE A 130 20.50 -12.61 -0.50
CA PHE A 130 21.28 -12.68 0.73
C PHE A 130 22.69 -13.23 0.50
N ASP A 131 22.88 -14.13 -0.44
CA ASP A 131 24.20 -14.71 -0.76
C ASP A 131 25.12 -13.65 -1.37
N ASN A 132 24.61 -12.83 -2.27
CA ASN A 132 25.31 -11.69 -2.84
C ASN A 132 25.64 -10.62 -1.79
N LEU A 133 24.74 -10.35 -0.84
CA LEU A 133 25.01 -9.43 0.26
C LEU A 133 26.18 -9.94 1.12
N ILE A 134 26.21 -11.23 1.47
CA ILE A 134 27.33 -11.83 2.24
C ILE A 134 28.65 -11.72 1.49
N LEU A 135 28.67 -11.92 0.18
CA LEU A 135 29.87 -11.79 -0.64
C LEU A 135 30.44 -10.36 -0.61
N ILE A 136 29.58 -9.35 -0.69
CA ILE A 136 30.00 -7.93 -0.64
C ILE A 136 30.61 -7.58 0.74
N TYR A 137 30.10 -8.14 1.83
CA TYR A 137 30.61 -7.88 3.17
C TYR A 137 31.94 -8.63 3.50
N LYS A 138 32.34 -9.60 2.67
CA LYS A 138 33.60 -10.34 2.84
C LYS A 138 34.78 -9.77 2.04
N LEU A 139 34.55 -8.73 1.25
CA LEU A 139 35.58 -7.99 0.51
C LEU A 139 36.01 -6.77 1.29
#